data_357fdd42ac1e9fe1e7a2f8581785a71a
#
_entry.id   357fdd42ac1e9fe1e7a2f8581785a71a
#
_cell.length_a   1.000
_cell.length_b   1.000
_cell.length_c   1.000
_cell.angle_alpha   90.00
_cell.angle_beta   90.00
_cell.angle_gamma   90.00
#
_symmetry.space_group_name_H-M   'P 1'
#
loop_
_entity.id
_entity.type
_entity.pdbx_description
1 polymer ?
#
loop_
_entity_poly.entity_id
_entity_poly.type
_entity_poly.pdbx_seq_one_letter_code
_entity_poly.pdbx_strand_id
1 'polypeptide(L)'
;MTTLLFLCALGAPAFFIVRAIYIGLFCNALSSIPGPWYSRFTHLVLKFHTLTGRRIHYVHSLHHKYGGVVRIAPDEVAVSDLDGFAKIHKIGSGFLKSPSYDTLVANREPGIFAERDPHRHAARRRLFAQAFSNSALQRNWAPEIHQKAHKAVARIKADALAGEADILKWWTLMATDVIAHLAFGESFDMLELGKVRVPTRK
;
A
#
# COMPACT_ATOMS: atom_id res chain seq x y z
N MET A 1 49.34 12.89 8.60
CA MET A 1 47.96 13.13 8.05
C MET A 1 47.36 11.87 7.43
N THR A 2 48.10 11.09 6.67
CA THR A 2 47.67 9.82 6.04
C THR A 2 47.29 8.71 7.03
N THR A 3 48.01 8.53 8.15
CA THR A 3 47.71 7.54 9.19
C THR A 3 46.43 7.83 9.94
N LEU A 4 46.11 9.09 10.20
CA LEU A 4 44.85 9.49 10.86
C LEU A 4 43.63 9.25 9.96
N LEU A 5 43.77 9.51 8.66
CA LEU A 5 42.73 9.22 7.67
C LEU A 5 42.48 7.70 7.52
N PHE A 6 43.52 6.88 7.58
CA PHE A 6 43.40 5.42 7.56
C PHE A 6 42.71 4.87 8.84
N LEU A 7 43.05 5.41 10.01
CA LEU A 7 42.41 5.04 11.27
C LEU A 7 40.91 5.43 11.28
N CYS A 8 40.55 6.60 10.76
CA CYS A 8 39.14 7.00 10.61
C CYS A 8 38.40 6.14 9.58
N ALA A 9 39.07 5.79 8.48
CA ALA A 9 38.44 4.97 7.41
C ALA A 9 38.14 3.53 7.86
N LEU A 10 38.93 2.97 8.77
CA LEU A 10 38.72 1.62 9.33
C LEU A 10 37.89 1.67 10.63
N GLY A 11 38.04 2.70 11.44
CA GLY A 11 37.35 2.84 12.73
C GLY A 11 35.85 3.10 12.59
N ALA A 12 35.44 3.91 11.63
CA ALA A 12 34.03 4.20 11.39
C ALA A 12 33.21 2.96 11.02
N PRO A 13 33.57 2.16 9.99
CA PRO A 13 32.81 0.94 9.67
C PRO A 13 32.86 -0.08 10.81
N ALA A 14 33.97 -0.24 11.51
CA ALA A 14 34.07 -1.13 12.68
C ALA A 14 33.10 -0.69 13.80
N PHE A 15 33.03 0.61 14.09
CA PHE A 15 32.07 1.15 15.05
C PHE A 15 30.61 0.85 14.67
N PHE A 16 30.25 1.07 13.40
CA PHE A 16 28.89 0.78 12.93
C PHE A 16 28.55 -0.72 12.97
N ILE A 17 29.53 -1.58 12.69
CA ILE A 17 29.34 -3.04 12.80
C ILE A 17 29.13 -3.46 14.25
N VAL A 18 30.00 -3.00 15.16
CA VAL A 18 29.87 -3.31 16.60
C VAL A 18 28.56 -2.77 17.15
N ARG A 19 28.18 -1.54 16.80
CA ARG A 19 26.91 -0.95 17.19
C ARG A 19 25.72 -1.75 16.65
N ALA A 20 25.76 -2.20 15.39
CA ALA A 20 24.69 -3.01 14.80
C ALA A 20 24.56 -4.37 15.52
N ILE A 21 25.68 -5.00 15.83
CA ILE A 21 25.72 -6.27 16.62
C ILE A 21 25.15 -6.04 18.02
N TYR A 22 25.60 -4.99 18.71
CA TYR A 22 25.12 -4.66 20.05
C TYR A 22 23.61 -4.41 20.09
N ILE A 23 23.10 -3.57 19.17
CA ILE A 23 21.66 -3.28 19.08
C ILE A 23 20.87 -4.55 18.71
N GLY A 24 21.38 -5.35 17.79
CA GLY A 24 20.72 -6.58 17.34
C GLY A 24 20.61 -7.65 18.43
N LEU A 25 21.60 -7.74 19.34
CA LEU A 25 21.66 -8.73 20.39
C LEU A 25 20.97 -8.27 21.69
N PHE A 26 21.14 -7.01 22.09
CA PHE A 26 20.83 -6.57 23.46
C PHE A 26 19.72 -5.52 23.57
N CYS A 27 19.46 -4.73 22.50
CA CYS A 27 18.54 -3.58 22.59
C CYS A 27 17.26 -3.78 21.77
N ASN A 28 16.84 -5.04 21.52
CA ASN A 28 15.79 -5.24 20.55
C ASN A 28 14.53 -5.88 21.14
N ALA A 29 13.47 -5.09 21.26
CA ALA A 29 12.14 -5.57 21.65
C ALA A 29 11.58 -6.70 20.74
N LEU A 30 12.15 -6.86 19.54
CA LEU A 30 11.74 -7.88 18.57
C LEU A 30 12.61 -9.15 18.63
N SER A 31 13.45 -9.32 19.67
CA SER A 31 14.38 -10.46 19.77
C SER A 31 13.67 -11.82 19.88
N SER A 32 12.46 -11.86 20.44
CA SER A 32 11.64 -13.05 20.58
C SER A 32 10.92 -13.46 19.27
N ILE A 33 10.85 -12.56 18.28
CA ILE A 33 10.14 -12.83 17.03
C ILE A 33 11.05 -13.65 16.11
N PRO A 34 10.56 -14.82 15.60
CA PRO A 34 11.31 -15.67 14.70
C PRO A 34 11.60 -14.97 13.38
N GLY A 35 12.73 -15.34 12.77
CA GLY A 35 13.13 -14.79 11.47
C GLY A 35 14.57 -15.15 11.12
N PRO A 36 15.05 -14.81 9.93
CA PRO A 36 16.42 -15.01 9.54
C PRO A 36 17.39 -14.28 10.47
N TRP A 37 18.53 -14.86 10.78
CA TRP A 37 19.50 -14.24 11.69
C TRP A 37 19.96 -12.85 11.24
N TYR A 38 20.12 -12.64 9.93
CA TYR A 38 20.54 -11.36 9.37
C TYR A 38 19.47 -10.24 9.49
N SER A 39 18.18 -10.59 9.60
CA SER A 39 17.12 -9.61 9.80
C SER A 39 17.25 -8.84 11.12
N ARG A 40 18.06 -9.35 12.05
CA ARG A 40 18.35 -8.67 13.34
C ARG A 40 19.30 -7.49 13.15
N PHE A 41 20.11 -7.50 12.11
CA PHE A 41 21.25 -6.60 11.95
C PHE A 41 21.12 -5.63 10.78
N THR A 42 20.40 -6.01 9.72
CA THR A 42 20.42 -5.25 8.49
C THR A 42 19.09 -5.29 7.71
N HIS A 43 18.80 -4.17 7.03
CA HIS A 43 17.71 -4.05 6.05
C HIS A 43 18.14 -4.47 4.63
N LEU A 44 19.42 -4.72 4.39
CA LEU A 44 19.96 -4.87 3.04
C LEU A 44 19.28 -5.97 2.24
N VAL A 45 19.01 -7.12 2.86
CA VAL A 45 18.35 -8.25 2.17
C VAL A 45 16.92 -7.87 1.77
N LEU A 46 16.16 -7.26 2.67
CA LEU A 46 14.80 -6.79 2.38
C LEU A 46 14.81 -5.72 1.28
N LYS A 47 15.72 -4.75 1.36
CA LYS A 47 15.89 -3.70 0.32
C LYS A 47 16.26 -4.29 -1.03
N PHE A 48 17.17 -5.26 -1.09
CA PHE A 48 17.52 -5.97 -2.32
C PHE A 48 16.29 -6.61 -2.97
N HIS A 49 15.49 -7.38 -2.19
CA HIS A 49 14.26 -7.97 -2.71
C HIS A 49 13.21 -6.94 -3.10
N THR A 50 13.17 -5.79 -2.43
CA THR A 50 12.28 -4.67 -2.80
C THR A 50 12.68 -4.05 -4.13
N LEU A 51 13.97 -3.75 -4.32
CA LEU A 51 14.48 -3.16 -5.56
C LEU A 51 14.36 -4.10 -6.76
N THR A 52 14.48 -5.40 -6.55
CA THR A 52 14.32 -6.42 -7.62
C THR A 52 12.86 -6.82 -7.87
N GLY A 53 11.86 -6.18 -7.20
CA GLY A 53 10.44 -6.51 -7.33
C GLY A 53 10.04 -7.86 -6.71
N ARG A 54 10.93 -8.52 -5.95
CA ARG A 54 10.72 -9.86 -5.36
C ARG A 54 10.33 -9.86 -3.90
N ARG A 55 10.03 -8.69 -3.32
CA ARG A 55 9.71 -8.57 -1.88
C ARG A 55 8.58 -9.50 -1.45
N ILE A 56 7.51 -9.60 -2.24
CA ILE A 56 6.34 -10.43 -1.92
C ILE A 56 6.75 -11.90 -1.79
N HIS A 57 7.46 -12.43 -2.77
CA HIS A 57 7.91 -13.83 -2.76
C HIS A 57 8.88 -14.12 -1.61
N TYR A 58 9.78 -13.18 -1.33
CA TYR A 58 10.71 -13.28 -0.20
C TYR A 58 9.95 -13.34 1.13
N VAL A 59 9.06 -12.39 1.42
CA VAL A 59 8.29 -12.36 2.66
C VAL A 59 7.40 -13.60 2.79
N HIS A 60 6.76 -14.03 1.70
CA HIS A 60 5.97 -15.26 1.67
C HIS A 60 6.79 -16.50 2.04
N SER A 61 7.99 -16.65 1.48
CA SER A 61 8.89 -17.75 1.83
C SER A 61 9.30 -17.74 3.32
N LEU A 62 9.43 -16.55 3.92
CA LEU A 62 9.72 -16.45 5.35
C LEU A 62 8.52 -16.87 6.20
N HIS A 63 7.30 -16.54 5.83
CA HIS A 63 6.10 -17.03 6.51
C HIS A 63 5.97 -18.54 6.44
N HIS A 64 6.30 -19.17 5.31
CA HIS A 64 6.34 -20.64 5.22
C HIS A 64 7.35 -21.26 6.17
N LYS A 65 8.49 -20.60 6.39
CA LYS A 65 9.57 -21.15 7.23
C LYS A 65 9.40 -20.82 8.71
N TYR A 66 8.92 -19.65 9.07
CA TYR A 66 8.94 -19.13 10.43
C TYR A 66 7.55 -18.92 11.04
N GLY A 67 6.47 -19.06 10.26
CA GLY A 67 5.09 -18.92 10.74
C GLY A 67 4.45 -17.57 10.47
N GLY A 68 3.28 -17.32 11.10
CA GLY A 68 2.42 -16.18 10.82
C GLY A 68 2.99 -14.81 11.20
N VAL A 69 3.94 -14.77 12.15
CA VAL A 69 4.61 -13.54 12.59
C VAL A 69 6.10 -13.72 12.40
N VAL A 70 6.71 -12.92 11.53
CA VAL A 70 8.13 -13.09 11.17
C VAL A 70 8.86 -11.75 11.13
N ARG A 71 10.06 -11.71 11.70
CA ARG A 71 10.95 -10.55 11.64
C ARG A 71 11.66 -10.51 10.29
N ILE A 72 11.44 -9.44 9.52
CA ILE A 72 11.97 -9.28 8.15
C ILE A 72 13.12 -8.27 8.07
N ALA A 73 13.23 -7.37 9.07
CA ALA A 73 14.31 -6.38 9.19
C ALA A 73 14.52 -6.03 10.68
N PRO A 74 15.54 -5.24 11.06
CA PRO A 74 15.82 -4.92 12.46
C PRO A 74 14.67 -4.28 13.24
N ASP A 75 13.79 -3.57 12.57
CA ASP A 75 12.64 -2.84 13.12
C ASP A 75 11.32 -3.16 12.39
N GLU A 76 11.32 -4.19 11.50
CA GLU A 76 10.15 -4.57 10.74
C GLU A 76 9.75 -6.03 11.00
N VAL A 77 8.45 -6.22 11.21
CA VAL A 77 7.80 -7.53 11.37
C VAL A 77 6.71 -7.66 10.32
N ALA A 78 6.66 -8.79 9.64
CA ALA A 78 5.54 -9.17 8.78
C ALA A 78 4.56 -10.04 9.57
N VAL A 79 3.27 -9.76 9.41
CA VAL A 79 2.17 -10.47 10.08
C VAL A 79 1.21 -10.99 9.02
N SER A 80 1.05 -12.31 8.92
CA SER A 80 0.06 -12.98 8.07
C SER A 80 -1.01 -13.72 8.87
N ASP A 81 -0.92 -13.65 10.19
CA ASP A 81 -1.88 -14.19 11.12
C ASP A 81 -3.14 -13.33 11.20
N LEU A 82 -4.33 -13.97 11.17
CA LEU A 82 -5.62 -13.26 11.15
C LEU A 82 -5.87 -12.45 12.42
N ASP A 83 -5.50 -12.97 13.58
CA ASP A 83 -5.70 -12.28 14.86
C ASP A 83 -4.78 -11.06 14.96
N GLY A 84 -3.53 -11.22 14.55
CA GLY A 84 -2.56 -10.13 14.45
C GLY A 84 -3.02 -9.05 13.46
N PHE A 85 -3.50 -9.45 12.29
CA PHE A 85 -4.07 -8.53 11.30
C PHE A 85 -5.27 -7.76 11.88
N ALA A 86 -6.22 -8.46 12.49
CA ALA A 86 -7.40 -7.84 13.10
C ALA A 86 -7.01 -6.85 14.21
N LYS A 87 -6.03 -7.21 15.06
CA LYS A 87 -5.53 -6.36 16.13
C LYS A 87 -4.87 -5.09 15.59
N ILE A 88 -4.06 -5.19 14.53
CA ILE A 88 -3.35 -4.05 13.93
C ILE A 88 -4.35 -3.10 13.24
N HIS A 89 -5.31 -3.65 12.47
CA HIS A 89 -6.22 -2.87 11.63
C HIS A 89 -7.53 -2.48 12.33
N LYS A 90 -7.75 -2.91 13.57
CA LYS A 90 -8.92 -2.52 14.35
C LYS A 90 -8.99 -1.00 14.51
N ILE A 91 -10.19 -0.43 14.40
CA ILE A 91 -10.43 0.99 14.68
C ILE A 91 -10.01 1.29 16.13
N GLY A 92 -9.17 2.30 16.31
CA GLY A 92 -8.62 2.65 17.63
C GLY A 92 -7.54 1.70 18.14
N SER A 93 -6.90 0.92 17.28
CA SER A 93 -5.83 -0.02 17.64
C SER A 93 -4.57 0.62 18.23
N GLY A 94 -4.37 1.93 18.02
CA GLY A 94 -3.13 2.64 18.38
C GLY A 94 -1.99 2.46 17.38
N PHE A 95 -2.10 1.56 16.40
CA PHE A 95 -1.11 1.43 15.33
C PHE A 95 -1.25 2.55 14.30
N LEU A 96 -0.14 3.21 14.01
CA LEU A 96 -0.08 4.33 13.06
C LEU A 96 0.58 3.88 11.75
N LYS A 97 0.32 4.65 10.69
CA LYS A 97 1.01 4.48 9.41
C LYS A 97 2.51 4.77 9.56
N SER A 98 3.34 3.98 8.89
CA SER A 98 4.79 4.15 8.86
C SER A 98 5.21 5.52 8.28
N PRO A 99 6.37 6.07 8.68
CA PRO A 99 6.96 7.25 8.05
C PRO A 99 7.14 7.14 6.53
N SER A 100 7.23 5.93 5.99
CA SER A 100 7.31 5.70 4.54
C SER A 100 6.10 6.24 3.76
N TYR A 101 4.96 6.46 4.41
CA TYR A 101 3.80 7.11 3.75
C TYR A 101 4.07 8.57 3.38
N ASP A 102 4.97 9.27 4.09
CA ASP A 102 5.34 10.65 3.76
C ASP A 102 6.05 10.74 2.40
N THR A 103 6.77 9.67 2.00
CA THR A 103 7.48 9.62 0.72
C THR A 103 6.54 9.47 -0.49
N LEU A 104 5.29 9.04 -0.26
CA LEU A 104 4.30 8.86 -1.33
C LEU A 104 3.73 10.18 -1.84
N VAL A 105 3.88 11.26 -1.10
CA VAL A 105 3.22 12.55 -1.41
C VAL A 105 4.17 13.64 -1.91
N ALA A 106 5.47 13.34 -2.07
CA ALA A 106 6.46 14.21 -2.73
C ALA A 106 6.25 15.71 -2.48
N ASN A 107 6.38 16.17 -1.23
CA ASN A 107 6.25 17.58 -0.80
C ASN A 107 4.85 18.21 -0.98
N ARG A 108 3.80 17.42 -1.15
CA ARG A 108 2.41 17.88 -1.20
C ARG A 108 1.70 17.60 0.12
N GLU A 109 0.60 18.29 0.36
CA GLU A 109 -0.30 17.96 1.46
C GLU A 109 -0.80 16.50 1.31
N PRO A 110 -0.65 15.67 2.35
CA PRO A 110 -1.07 14.27 2.27
C PRO A 110 -2.59 14.17 2.11
N GLY A 111 -3.06 13.33 1.19
CA GLY A 111 -4.47 12.95 1.11
C GLY A 111 -4.87 12.02 2.25
N ILE A 112 -6.14 11.57 2.29
CA ILE A 112 -6.66 10.66 3.32
C ILE A 112 -5.80 9.39 3.43
N PHE A 113 -5.33 8.86 2.30
CA PHE A 113 -4.52 7.64 2.26
C PHE A 113 -3.15 7.83 2.94
N ALA A 114 -2.46 8.93 2.69
CA ALA A 114 -1.10 9.16 3.19
C ALA A 114 -1.07 9.89 4.55
N GLU A 115 -2.18 10.49 5.00
CA GLU A 115 -2.22 11.20 6.28
C GLU A 115 -1.94 10.25 7.44
N ARG A 116 -0.91 10.56 8.24
CA ARG A 116 -0.45 9.75 9.37
C ARG A 116 -1.00 10.23 10.71
N ASP A 117 -1.28 11.52 10.84
CA ASP A 117 -1.87 12.07 12.06
C ASP A 117 -3.34 11.61 12.17
N PRO A 118 -3.72 10.92 13.26
CA PRO A 118 -5.09 10.40 13.42
C PRO A 118 -6.16 11.49 13.45
N HIS A 119 -5.85 12.66 14.02
CA HIS A 119 -6.82 13.76 14.12
C HIS A 119 -7.03 14.43 12.77
N ARG A 120 -5.97 14.70 12.05
CA ARG A 120 -6.03 15.24 10.68
C ARG A 120 -6.69 14.26 9.72
N HIS A 121 -6.34 12.96 9.82
CA HIS A 121 -6.99 11.90 9.06
C HIS A 121 -8.49 11.84 9.34
N ALA A 122 -8.90 11.86 10.62
CA ALA A 122 -10.31 11.83 11.00
C ALA A 122 -11.08 13.06 10.50
N ALA A 123 -10.47 14.24 10.57
CA ALA A 123 -11.08 15.47 10.06
C ALA A 123 -11.32 15.40 8.53
N ARG A 124 -10.31 14.96 7.76
CA ARG A 124 -10.44 14.79 6.30
C ARG A 124 -11.45 13.71 5.93
N ARG A 125 -11.42 12.56 6.62
CA ARG A 125 -12.35 11.46 6.37
C ARG A 125 -13.80 11.87 6.62
N ARG A 126 -14.06 12.74 7.59
CA ARG A 126 -15.40 13.22 7.94
C ARG A 126 -16.09 13.95 6.79
N LEU A 127 -15.33 14.66 5.94
CA LEU A 127 -15.84 15.34 4.75
C LEU A 127 -16.52 14.38 3.76
N PHE A 128 -16.02 13.16 3.69
CA PHE A 128 -16.50 12.15 2.74
C PHE A 128 -17.43 11.11 3.37
N ALA A 129 -17.46 11.03 4.71
CA ALA A 129 -18.14 9.95 5.42
C ALA A 129 -19.62 9.85 5.10
N GLN A 130 -20.31 10.97 4.93
CA GLN A 130 -21.72 11.00 4.63
C GLN A 130 -22.00 10.54 3.19
N ALA A 131 -21.28 11.10 2.22
CA ALA A 131 -21.46 10.80 0.79
C ALA A 131 -21.12 9.34 0.47
N PHE A 132 -20.09 8.79 1.11
CA PHE A 132 -19.63 7.41 0.93
C PHE A 132 -20.17 6.45 2.00
N SER A 133 -21.19 6.82 2.76
CA SER A 133 -21.87 5.89 3.65
C SER A 133 -22.64 4.83 2.86
N ASN A 134 -22.74 3.60 3.40
CA ASN A 134 -23.45 2.52 2.72
C ASN A 134 -24.89 2.92 2.37
N SER A 135 -25.59 3.60 3.30
CA SER A 135 -26.96 4.07 3.07
C SER A 135 -27.08 5.13 1.98
N ALA A 136 -26.10 6.04 1.88
CA ALA A 136 -26.08 7.05 0.80
C ALA A 136 -25.78 6.41 -0.55
N LEU A 137 -24.81 5.50 -0.60
CA LEU A 137 -24.47 4.76 -1.82
C LEU A 137 -25.65 3.94 -2.33
N GLN A 138 -26.33 3.21 -1.45
CA GLN A 138 -27.49 2.40 -1.82
C GLN A 138 -28.66 3.25 -2.33
N ARG A 139 -28.98 4.36 -1.66
CA ARG A 139 -30.11 5.20 -2.06
C ARG A 139 -29.86 6.02 -3.32
N ASN A 140 -28.67 6.61 -3.43
CA ASN A 140 -28.44 7.62 -4.44
C ASN A 140 -27.73 7.06 -5.69
N TRP A 141 -26.95 5.99 -5.54
CA TRP A 141 -25.99 5.57 -6.56
C TRP A 141 -26.18 4.13 -7.05
N ALA A 142 -26.80 3.24 -6.25
CA ALA A 142 -26.93 1.83 -6.63
C ALA A 142 -27.64 1.65 -7.99
N PRO A 143 -28.73 2.34 -8.32
CA PRO A 143 -29.40 2.18 -9.61
C PRO A 143 -28.49 2.51 -10.80
N GLU A 144 -27.72 3.62 -10.69
CA GLU A 144 -26.80 4.04 -11.73
C GLU A 144 -25.59 3.11 -11.85
N ILE A 145 -25.02 2.68 -10.73
CA ILE A 145 -23.92 1.72 -10.71
C ILE A 145 -24.37 0.41 -11.39
N HIS A 146 -25.58 -0.08 -11.10
CA HIS A 146 -26.14 -1.27 -11.73
C HIS A 146 -26.31 -1.06 -13.24
N GLN A 147 -26.83 0.08 -13.67
CA GLN A 147 -26.96 0.39 -15.09
C GLN A 147 -25.62 0.37 -15.83
N LYS A 148 -24.59 1.02 -15.26
CA LYS A 148 -23.24 1.02 -15.81
C LYS A 148 -22.62 -0.38 -15.81
N ALA A 149 -22.86 -1.18 -14.78
CA ALA A 149 -22.40 -2.56 -14.72
C ALA A 149 -23.05 -3.44 -15.79
N HIS A 150 -24.37 -3.35 -15.99
CA HIS A 150 -25.06 -4.04 -17.08
C HIS A 150 -24.51 -3.65 -18.44
N LYS A 151 -24.20 -2.38 -18.64
CA LYS A 151 -23.60 -1.89 -19.88
C LYS A 151 -22.19 -2.45 -20.10
N ALA A 152 -21.34 -2.47 -19.08
CA ALA A 152 -20.02 -3.09 -19.16
C ALA A 152 -20.12 -4.58 -19.54
N VAL A 153 -21.04 -5.31 -18.90
CA VAL A 153 -21.29 -6.73 -19.25
C VAL A 153 -21.77 -6.89 -20.68
N ALA A 154 -22.63 -6.01 -21.16
CA ALA A 154 -23.10 -6.07 -22.56
C ALA A 154 -21.94 -5.81 -23.56
N ARG A 155 -21.04 -4.88 -23.27
CA ARG A 155 -19.84 -4.63 -24.07
C ARG A 155 -18.89 -5.84 -24.08
N ILE A 156 -18.64 -6.43 -22.89
CA ILE A 156 -17.83 -7.65 -22.77
C ILE A 156 -18.41 -8.78 -23.58
N LYS A 157 -19.75 -8.99 -23.55
CA LYS A 157 -20.42 -10.01 -24.34
C LYS A 157 -20.28 -9.76 -25.83
N ALA A 158 -20.43 -8.52 -26.28
CA ALA A 158 -20.29 -8.15 -27.69
C ALA A 158 -18.88 -8.44 -28.21
N ASP A 159 -17.84 -8.04 -27.44
CA ASP A 159 -16.45 -8.30 -27.77
C ASP A 159 -16.16 -9.82 -27.82
N ALA A 160 -16.66 -10.58 -26.82
CA ALA A 160 -16.48 -12.03 -26.77
C ALA A 160 -17.10 -12.76 -27.95
N LEU A 161 -18.26 -12.29 -28.45
CA LEU A 161 -18.90 -12.83 -29.66
C LEU A 161 -18.12 -12.48 -30.93
N ALA A 162 -17.37 -11.37 -30.91
CA ALA A 162 -16.50 -10.98 -32.03
C ALA A 162 -15.12 -11.69 -32.00
N GLY A 163 -14.82 -12.43 -30.94
CA GLY A 163 -13.60 -13.22 -30.79
C GLY A 163 -12.92 -13.08 -29.44
N GLU A 164 -12.49 -11.89 -29.05
CA GLU A 164 -11.72 -11.65 -27.81
C GLU A 164 -12.26 -10.46 -27.02
N ALA A 165 -12.43 -10.61 -25.72
CA ALA A 165 -12.92 -9.56 -24.83
C ALA A 165 -11.87 -9.12 -23.81
N ASP A 166 -11.51 -7.84 -23.82
CA ASP A 166 -10.71 -7.23 -22.75
C ASP A 166 -11.60 -6.86 -21.55
N ILE A 167 -11.75 -7.80 -20.64
CA ILE A 167 -12.56 -7.67 -19.44
C ILE A 167 -12.05 -6.53 -18.55
N LEU A 168 -10.72 -6.40 -18.40
CA LEU A 168 -10.09 -5.37 -17.57
C LEU A 168 -10.38 -3.97 -18.10
N LYS A 169 -10.32 -3.78 -19.41
CA LYS A 169 -10.67 -2.52 -20.08
C LYS A 169 -12.09 -2.06 -19.69
N TRP A 170 -13.08 -2.91 -19.87
CA TRP A 170 -14.48 -2.54 -19.65
C TRP A 170 -14.80 -2.24 -18.19
N TRP A 171 -14.26 -3.02 -17.24
CA TRP A 171 -14.41 -2.73 -15.82
C TRP A 171 -13.66 -1.46 -15.40
N THR A 172 -12.51 -1.18 -15.98
CA THR A 172 -11.77 0.07 -15.71
C THR A 172 -12.54 1.30 -16.21
N LEU A 173 -13.08 1.26 -17.40
CA LEU A 173 -13.89 2.35 -17.95
C LEU A 173 -15.16 2.57 -17.12
N MET A 174 -15.84 1.50 -16.72
CA MET A 174 -17.02 1.57 -15.84
C MET A 174 -16.66 2.20 -14.48
N ALA A 175 -15.60 1.72 -13.83
CA ALA A 175 -15.19 2.23 -12.52
C ALA A 175 -14.81 3.71 -12.60
N THR A 176 -14.13 4.12 -13.67
CA THR A 176 -13.77 5.53 -13.90
C THR A 176 -15.01 6.41 -14.08
N ASP A 177 -15.99 5.98 -14.85
CA ASP A 177 -17.24 6.73 -15.03
C ASP A 177 -18.07 6.82 -13.76
N VAL A 178 -18.10 5.74 -12.95
CA VAL A 178 -18.77 5.74 -11.64
C VAL A 178 -18.11 6.71 -10.69
N ILE A 179 -16.77 6.64 -10.52
CA ILE A 179 -16.09 7.53 -9.57
C ILE A 179 -16.08 8.98 -10.03
N ALA A 180 -16.04 9.24 -11.33
CA ALA A 180 -16.16 10.59 -11.88
C ALA A 180 -17.52 11.20 -11.54
N HIS A 181 -18.60 10.47 -11.73
CA HIS A 181 -19.94 10.94 -11.39
C HIS A 181 -20.10 11.16 -9.86
N LEU A 182 -19.62 10.23 -9.04
CA LEU A 182 -19.63 10.37 -7.58
C LEU A 182 -18.83 11.57 -7.06
N ALA A 183 -17.68 11.87 -7.68
CA ALA A 183 -16.76 12.88 -7.20
C ALA A 183 -16.99 14.27 -7.82
N PHE A 184 -17.43 14.33 -9.06
CA PHE A 184 -17.56 15.58 -9.84
C PHE A 184 -18.99 15.90 -10.28
N GLY A 185 -19.93 14.97 -10.08
CA GLY A 185 -21.33 15.12 -10.48
C GLY A 185 -21.62 14.79 -11.94
N GLU A 186 -20.61 14.43 -12.73
CA GLU A 186 -20.75 14.08 -14.15
C GLU A 186 -19.87 12.90 -14.52
N SER A 187 -20.39 12.06 -15.44
CA SER A 187 -19.64 10.93 -16.02
C SER A 187 -18.71 11.44 -17.11
N PHE A 188 -17.59 10.74 -17.30
CA PHE A 188 -16.70 11.03 -18.44
C PHE A 188 -17.12 10.27 -19.71
N ASP A 189 -18.15 9.44 -19.64
CA ASP A 189 -18.70 8.64 -20.72
C ASP A 189 -17.69 7.70 -21.41
N MET A 190 -16.66 7.30 -20.67
CA MET A 190 -15.60 6.43 -21.18
C MET A 190 -16.12 5.05 -21.54
N LEU A 191 -17.11 4.55 -20.79
CA LEU A 191 -17.78 3.28 -21.06
C LEU A 191 -18.57 3.31 -22.36
N GLU A 192 -19.19 4.47 -22.68
CA GLU A 192 -19.87 4.68 -23.98
C GLU A 192 -18.89 4.68 -25.13
N LEU A 193 -17.85 5.49 -24.99
CA LEU A 193 -16.83 5.69 -26.02
C LEU A 193 -15.94 4.47 -26.24
N GLY A 194 -15.92 3.52 -25.27
CA GLY A 194 -15.04 2.35 -25.29
C GLY A 194 -13.54 2.69 -25.20
N LYS A 195 -13.22 3.92 -24.77
CA LYS A 195 -11.82 4.41 -24.65
C LYS A 195 -11.69 5.49 -23.58
N VAL A 196 -10.46 5.70 -23.12
CA VAL A 196 -10.13 6.76 -22.19
C VAL A 196 -10.28 8.13 -22.86
N ARG A 197 -11.04 9.01 -22.23
CA ARG A 197 -11.15 10.42 -22.66
C ARG A 197 -9.96 11.18 -22.07
N VAL A 198 -9.03 11.60 -22.90
CA VAL A 198 -7.96 12.52 -22.48
C VAL A 198 -8.56 13.94 -22.50
N PRO A 199 -8.60 14.67 -21.37
CA PRO A 199 -9.05 16.06 -21.37
C PRO A 199 -8.10 16.87 -22.25
N THR A 200 -8.59 17.38 -23.37
CA THR A 200 -7.87 18.42 -24.12
C THR A 200 -7.86 19.69 -23.27
N ARG A 201 -6.70 20.11 -22.81
CA ARG A 201 -6.53 21.45 -22.23
C ARG A 201 -6.97 22.46 -23.29
N LYS A 202 -8.09 23.16 -23.01
CA LYS A 202 -8.40 24.41 -23.69
C LYS A 202 -7.59 25.52 -23.04
#